data_a39a6faca9039a541aeaa83ddddb236a
#
_entry.id   a39a6faca9039a541aeaa83ddddb236a
#
_cell.length_a   1.000
_cell.length_b   1.000
_cell.length_c   1.000
_cell.angle_alpha   90.00
_cell.angle_beta   90.00
_cell.angle_gamma   90.00
#
_symmetry.space_group_name_H-M   'P 1'
#
loop_
_entity.id
_entity.type
_entity.pdbx_description
1 polymer ?
#
loop_
_entity_poly.entity_id
_entity_poly.type
_entity_poly.pdbx_seq_one_letter_code
_entity_poly.pdbx_strand_id
1 'polypeptide(L)'
;MDFFFIQMSDPQFGMFARLSSLDEERIAELHRSRGWNIIPTVKTVGFAQETALYEKAIEAANRLNPAFVVIPGDMVEDQNDPNQLAELRRITAKLHPHIPAHWVPGNWDVGITPPPHTLEQYRDNFGADYYSFQYGGSSFIVLNSCVG
;
A
#
# COMPACT_ATOMS: atom_id res chain seq x y z
N MET A 1 -13.82 14.01 22.44
CA MET A 1 -14.79 13.38 21.50
C MET A 1 -14.15 12.07 21.06
N ASP A 2 -14.83 10.96 21.30
CA ASP A 2 -14.31 9.64 20.92
C ASP A 2 -14.37 9.51 19.39
N PHE A 3 -13.33 8.98 18.80
CA PHE A 3 -13.22 8.70 17.37
C PHE A 3 -12.45 7.40 17.15
N PHE A 4 -12.56 6.85 15.97
CA PHE A 4 -11.72 5.75 15.52
C PHE A 4 -11.24 6.01 14.09
N PHE A 5 -10.18 5.35 13.71
CA PHE A 5 -9.65 5.33 12.34
C PHE A 5 -9.44 3.89 11.89
N ILE A 6 -9.27 3.70 10.60
CA ILE A 6 -9.00 2.39 10.01
C ILE A 6 -7.59 2.40 9.41
N GLN A 7 -6.82 1.36 9.68
CA GLN A 7 -5.55 1.08 9.02
C GLN A 7 -5.76 -0.02 8.00
N MET A 8 -5.30 0.20 6.76
CA MET A 8 -5.34 -0.74 5.65
C MET A 8 -3.95 -0.84 5.06
N SER A 9 -3.15 -1.85 5.44
CA SER A 9 -1.77 -1.99 4.95
C SER A 9 -1.69 -2.84 3.70
N ASP A 10 -0.63 -2.59 2.94
CA ASP A 10 -0.14 -3.43 1.84
C ASP A 10 -1.20 -3.75 0.77
N PRO A 11 -1.83 -2.74 0.15
CA PRO A 11 -2.71 -3.02 -0.99
C PRO A 11 -1.98 -3.64 -2.18
N GLN A 12 -0.72 -3.40 -2.33
CA GLN A 12 0.34 -3.99 -3.15
C GLN A 12 -0.13 -4.54 -4.51
N PHE A 13 -0.74 -3.65 -5.30
CA PHE A 13 -1.24 -4.00 -6.64
C PHE A 13 -0.15 -4.59 -7.53
N GLY A 14 -0.38 -5.82 -8.03
CA GLY A 14 0.56 -6.58 -8.84
C GLY A 14 1.30 -7.70 -8.10
N MET A 15 1.22 -7.75 -6.76
CA MET A 15 1.91 -8.77 -5.95
C MET A 15 1.50 -10.19 -6.31
N PHE A 16 0.20 -10.47 -6.48
CA PHE A 16 -0.26 -11.82 -6.82
C PHE A 16 0.23 -12.27 -8.18
N ALA A 17 0.27 -11.38 -9.17
CA ALA A 17 0.82 -11.68 -10.49
C ALA A 17 2.31 -12.03 -10.40
N ARG A 18 3.09 -11.26 -9.65
CA ARG A 18 4.52 -11.53 -9.44
C ARG A 18 4.73 -12.85 -8.72
N LEU A 19 4.11 -13.05 -7.56
CA LEU A 19 4.32 -14.28 -6.76
C LEU A 19 3.89 -15.54 -7.49
N SER A 20 2.78 -15.50 -8.24
CA SER A 20 2.30 -16.65 -9.02
C SER A 20 3.16 -16.94 -10.26
N SER A 21 4.05 -16.03 -10.66
CA SER A 21 4.96 -16.21 -11.79
C SER A 21 6.31 -16.83 -11.41
N LEU A 22 6.58 -16.98 -10.10
CA LEU A 22 7.83 -17.56 -9.61
C LEU A 22 7.91 -19.04 -9.94
N ASP A 23 9.06 -19.47 -10.40
CA ASP A 23 9.38 -20.89 -10.57
C ASP A 23 9.80 -21.54 -9.25
N GLU A 24 9.88 -22.88 -9.25
CA GLU A 24 10.21 -23.66 -8.07
C GLU A 24 11.60 -23.32 -7.50
N GLU A 25 12.58 -23.04 -8.38
CA GLU A 25 13.93 -22.68 -7.98
C GLU A 25 13.95 -21.36 -7.20
N ARG A 26 13.25 -20.35 -7.72
CA ARG A 26 13.14 -19.04 -7.07
C ARG A 26 12.35 -19.11 -5.76
N ILE A 27 11.29 -19.90 -5.71
CA ILE A 27 10.54 -20.16 -4.47
C ILE A 27 11.46 -20.78 -3.41
N ALA A 28 12.22 -21.82 -3.79
CA ALA A 28 13.16 -22.48 -2.88
C ALA A 28 14.29 -21.54 -2.41
N GLU A 29 14.78 -20.67 -3.28
CA GLU A 29 15.76 -19.63 -2.92
C GLU A 29 15.19 -18.65 -1.89
N LEU A 30 13.99 -18.12 -2.12
CA LEU A 30 13.34 -17.19 -1.20
C LEU A 30 13.03 -17.83 0.14
N HIS A 31 12.68 -19.12 0.15
CA HIS A 31 12.51 -19.86 1.39
C HIS A 31 13.84 -19.96 2.16
N ARG A 32 14.94 -20.32 1.50
CA ARG A 32 16.27 -20.43 2.14
C ARG A 32 16.84 -19.11 2.62
N SER A 33 16.69 -18.04 1.80
CA SER A 33 17.33 -16.75 2.06
C SER A 33 16.53 -15.83 2.97
N ARG A 34 15.19 -15.94 2.95
CA ARG A 34 14.27 -15.03 3.64
C ARG A 34 13.26 -15.72 4.55
N GLY A 35 13.23 -17.04 4.56
CA GLY A 35 12.23 -17.81 5.31
C GLY A 35 10.80 -17.71 4.76
N TRP A 36 10.63 -17.22 3.53
CA TRP A 36 9.31 -17.08 2.94
C TRP A 36 8.73 -18.44 2.57
N ASN A 37 7.50 -18.69 2.99
CA ASN A 37 6.74 -19.89 2.63
C ASN A 37 5.73 -19.56 1.53
N ILE A 38 6.20 -19.53 0.29
CA ILE A 38 5.37 -19.24 -0.89
C ILE A 38 4.74 -20.54 -1.36
N ILE A 39 3.42 -20.61 -1.32
CA ILE A 39 2.66 -21.74 -1.85
C ILE A 39 2.42 -21.49 -3.33
N PRO A 40 2.88 -22.40 -4.23
CA PRO A 40 2.61 -22.27 -5.65
C PRO A 40 1.10 -22.17 -5.93
N THR A 41 0.72 -21.22 -6.74
CA THR A 41 -0.67 -20.98 -7.14
C THR A 41 -0.82 -20.95 -8.66
N VAL A 42 -2.04 -20.98 -9.14
CA VAL A 42 -2.31 -20.79 -10.58
C VAL A 42 -1.79 -19.41 -10.99
N LYS A 43 -1.09 -19.36 -12.11
CA LYS A 43 -0.52 -18.12 -12.65
C LYS A 43 -1.62 -17.05 -12.82
N THR A 44 -1.43 -15.95 -12.15
CA THR A 44 -2.33 -14.78 -12.17
C THR A 44 -1.75 -13.73 -13.10
N VAL A 45 -2.63 -13.01 -13.81
CA VAL A 45 -2.26 -11.86 -14.66
C VAL A 45 -3.03 -10.65 -14.18
N GLY A 46 -2.38 -9.48 -14.20
CA GLY A 46 -2.98 -8.25 -13.70
C GLY A 46 -3.15 -8.26 -12.18
N PHE A 47 -4.11 -7.53 -11.66
CA PHE A 47 -4.30 -7.30 -10.23
C PHE A 47 -5.77 -7.42 -9.78
N ALA A 48 -6.50 -8.36 -10.38
CA ALA A 48 -7.93 -8.56 -10.07
C ALA A 48 -8.19 -8.96 -8.62
N GLN A 49 -7.27 -9.69 -7.97
CA GLN A 49 -7.39 -10.07 -6.57
C GLN A 49 -7.21 -8.86 -5.66
N GLU A 50 -6.16 -8.07 -5.88
CA GLU A 50 -5.90 -6.85 -5.12
C GLU A 50 -7.05 -5.86 -5.29
N THR A 51 -7.55 -5.69 -6.53
CA THR A 51 -8.73 -4.90 -6.83
C THR A 51 -9.92 -5.32 -5.96
N ALA A 52 -10.27 -6.61 -5.99
CA ALA A 52 -11.42 -7.12 -5.25
C ALA A 52 -11.28 -6.97 -3.73
N LEU A 53 -10.08 -7.18 -3.19
CA LEU A 53 -9.80 -7.04 -1.77
C LEU A 53 -9.84 -5.57 -1.33
N TYR A 54 -9.18 -4.70 -2.08
CA TYR A 54 -9.10 -3.28 -1.73
C TYR A 54 -10.46 -2.56 -1.91
N GLU A 55 -11.25 -2.93 -2.93
CA GLU A 55 -12.63 -2.43 -3.07
C GLU A 55 -13.48 -2.78 -1.84
N LYS A 56 -13.41 -4.02 -1.35
CA LYS A 56 -14.11 -4.42 -0.12
C LYS A 56 -13.63 -3.64 1.12
N ALA A 57 -12.33 -3.34 1.20
CA ALA A 57 -11.78 -2.56 2.30
C ALA A 57 -12.32 -1.11 2.26
N ILE A 58 -12.35 -0.47 1.09
CA ILE A 58 -12.92 0.88 0.90
C ILE A 58 -14.42 0.90 1.18
N GLU A 59 -15.18 -0.10 0.69
CA GLU A 59 -16.61 -0.24 1.00
C GLU A 59 -16.85 -0.39 2.51
N ALA A 60 -16.02 -1.19 3.19
CA ALA A 60 -16.09 -1.35 4.64
C ALA A 60 -15.78 -0.04 5.37
N ALA A 61 -14.75 0.71 4.94
CA ALA A 61 -14.41 2.00 5.49
C ALA A 61 -15.58 2.99 5.32
N ASN A 62 -16.19 3.07 4.15
CA ASN A 62 -17.35 3.91 3.89
C ASN A 62 -18.52 3.57 4.80
N ARG A 63 -18.80 2.26 4.98
CA ARG A 63 -19.90 1.80 5.86
C ARG A 63 -19.63 2.11 7.34
N LEU A 64 -18.38 1.94 7.78
CA LEU A 64 -18.00 2.15 9.19
C LEU A 64 -17.83 3.63 9.52
N ASN A 65 -17.57 4.47 8.52
CA ASN A 65 -17.47 5.91 8.63
C ASN A 65 -16.42 6.38 9.68
N PRO A 66 -15.12 6.00 9.54
CA PRO A 66 -14.07 6.40 10.45
C PRO A 66 -13.75 7.88 10.31
N ALA A 67 -13.02 8.43 11.27
CA ALA A 67 -12.50 9.79 11.22
C ALA A 67 -11.54 10.01 10.04
N PHE A 68 -10.72 9.00 9.73
CA PHE A 68 -9.79 8.94 8.61
C PHE A 68 -9.35 7.48 8.38
N VAL A 69 -8.68 7.23 7.26
CA VAL A 69 -7.98 5.97 7.00
C VAL A 69 -6.47 6.22 6.91
N VAL A 70 -5.67 5.23 7.34
CA VAL A 70 -4.21 5.24 7.18
C VAL A 70 -3.84 4.05 6.30
N ILE A 71 -3.02 4.28 5.29
CA ILE A 71 -2.54 3.24 4.37
C ILE A 71 -1.01 3.17 4.50
N PRO A 72 -0.51 2.31 5.40
CA PRO A 72 0.91 2.22 5.71
C PRO A 72 1.64 1.27 4.76
N GLY A 73 2.15 1.85 3.69
CA GLY A 73 3.14 1.27 2.81
C GLY A 73 2.67 0.25 1.79
N ASP A 74 3.60 -0.03 0.89
CA ASP A 74 3.52 -1.05 -0.14
C ASP A 74 2.24 -0.96 -0.98
N MET A 75 2.02 0.23 -1.57
CA MET A 75 0.82 0.54 -2.34
C MET A 75 0.76 -0.23 -3.65
N VAL A 76 1.90 -0.38 -4.29
CA VAL A 76 2.07 -1.05 -5.57
C VAL A 76 3.31 -1.94 -5.56
N GLU A 77 3.33 -2.96 -6.38
CA GLU A 77 4.47 -3.87 -6.54
C GLU A 77 5.60 -3.23 -7.36
N ASP A 78 5.23 -2.43 -8.37
CA ASP A 78 6.17 -1.68 -9.21
C ASP A 78 5.68 -0.23 -9.37
N GLN A 79 6.37 0.69 -8.74
CA GLN A 79 6.06 2.12 -8.81
C GLN A 79 6.24 2.73 -10.21
N ASN A 80 6.88 2.02 -11.13
CA ASN A 80 7.03 2.42 -12.53
C ASN A 80 5.88 1.87 -13.42
N ASP A 81 5.01 1.01 -12.90
CA ASP A 81 3.83 0.56 -13.62
C ASP A 81 2.66 1.53 -13.41
N PRO A 82 2.32 2.37 -14.41
CA PRO A 82 1.25 3.34 -14.28
C PRO A 82 -0.13 2.69 -14.09
N ASN A 83 -0.31 1.44 -14.52
CA ASN A 83 -1.60 0.75 -14.40
C ASN A 83 -1.88 0.34 -12.95
N GLN A 84 -0.86 -0.11 -12.21
CA GLN A 84 -0.99 -0.44 -10.78
C GLN A 84 -1.40 0.80 -9.99
N LEU A 85 -0.71 1.92 -10.22
CA LEU A 85 -1.00 3.18 -9.55
C LEU A 85 -2.37 3.76 -9.94
N ALA A 86 -2.73 3.66 -11.22
CA ALA A 86 -4.03 4.12 -11.70
C ALA A 86 -5.18 3.33 -11.05
N GLU A 87 -5.04 2.01 -10.93
CA GLU A 87 -6.06 1.17 -10.30
C GLU A 87 -6.19 1.44 -8.79
N LEU A 88 -5.08 1.56 -8.08
CA LEU A 88 -5.07 1.97 -6.68
C LEU A 88 -5.85 3.29 -6.49
N ARG A 89 -5.54 4.30 -7.30
CA ARG A 89 -6.20 5.61 -7.26
C ARG A 89 -7.69 5.52 -7.59
N ARG A 90 -8.05 4.74 -8.61
CA ARG A 90 -9.43 4.52 -9.02
C ARG A 90 -10.29 3.99 -7.88
N ILE A 91 -9.75 3.04 -7.11
CA ILE A 91 -10.46 2.43 -6.00
C ILE A 91 -10.48 3.38 -4.79
N THR A 92 -9.35 3.99 -4.45
CA THR A 92 -9.28 4.95 -3.33
C THR A 92 -10.24 6.12 -3.54
N ALA A 93 -10.44 6.57 -4.79
CA ALA A 93 -11.40 7.63 -5.11
C ALA A 93 -12.87 7.30 -4.79
N LYS A 94 -13.19 6.02 -4.49
CA LYS A 94 -14.52 5.59 -4.00
C LYS A 94 -14.70 5.85 -2.50
N LEU A 95 -13.64 6.19 -1.78
CA LEU A 95 -13.75 6.58 -0.38
C LEU A 95 -14.60 7.86 -0.28
N HIS A 96 -15.48 7.92 0.72
CA HIS A 96 -16.33 9.09 0.90
C HIS A 96 -15.47 10.37 1.09
N PRO A 97 -15.80 11.49 0.44
CA PRO A 97 -14.95 12.70 0.43
C PRO A 97 -14.64 13.30 1.81
N HIS A 98 -15.45 12.97 2.81
CA HIS A 98 -15.23 13.45 4.17
C HIS A 98 -14.32 12.53 5.01
N ILE A 99 -13.88 11.39 4.46
CA ILE A 99 -12.93 10.47 5.10
C ILE A 99 -11.54 10.71 4.49
N PRO A 100 -10.63 11.42 5.14
CA PRO A 100 -9.28 11.62 4.64
C PRO A 100 -8.50 10.30 4.58
N ALA A 101 -7.67 10.13 3.54
CA ALA A 101 -6.69 9.05 3.44
C ALA A 101 -5.30 9.61 3.74
N HIS A 102 -4.59 8.97 4.68
CA HIS A 102 -3.22 9.29 5.05
C HIS A 102 -2.28 8.18 4.55
N TRP A 103 -1.36 8.55 3.66
CA TRP A 103 -0.39 7.63 3.07
C TRP A 103 0.89 7.60 3.88
N VAL A 104 1.45 6.42 4.08
CA VAL A 104 2.76 6.20 4.71
C VAL A 104 3.62 5.40 3.74
N PRO A 105 4.86 5.81 3.43
CA PRO A 105 5.69 5.07 2.50
C PRO A 105 6.14 3.71 3.06
N GLY A 106 6.10 2.68 2.22
CA GLY A 106 6.70 1.37 2.46
C GLY A 106 7.97 1.17 1.63
N ASN A 107 8.66 0.07 1.88
CA ASN A 107 9.91 -0.20 1.16
C ASN A 107 9.70 -0.58 -0.33
N TRP A 108 8.53 -1.01 -0.73
CA TRP A 108 8.19 -1.19 -2.15
C TRP A 108 7.88 0.13 -2.83
N ASP A 109 7.44 1.14 -2.08
CA ASP A 109 7.12 2.46 -2.63
C ASP A 109 8.37 3.33 -2.85
N VAL A 110 9.41 3.19 -2.01
CA VAL A 110 10.58 4.08 -2.05
C VAL A 110 11.92 3.35 -2.09
N GLY A 111 11.96 2.06 -1.73
CA GLY A 111 13.20 1.28 -1.55
C GLY A 111 13.66 1.22 -0.09
N ILE A 112 14.54 0.24 0.22
CA ILE A 112 15.08 0.06 1.59
C ILE A 112 16.10 1.14 1.95
N THR A 113 16.78 1.70 0.95
CA THR A 113 17.70 2.85 1.07
C THR A 113 17.38 3.75 -0.11
N PRO A 114 16.34 4.58 0.01
CA PRO A 114 15.76 5.27 -1.13
C PRO A 114 16.71 6.32 -1.71
N PRO A 115 17.05 6.24 -3.00
CA PRO A 115 17.70 7.34 -3.67
C PRO A 115 16.74 8.52 -3.82
N PRO A 116 17.24 9.75 -3.94
CA PRO A 116 16.38 10.96 -3.99
C PRO A 116 15.22 10.90 -4.98
N HIS A 117 15.44 10.32 -6.16
CA HIS A 117 14.41 10.26 -7.22
C HIS A 117 13.21 9.38 -6.85
N THR A 118 13.39 8.31 -6.08
CA THR A 118 12.25 7.48 -5.65
C THR A 118 11.41 8.17 -4.58
N LEU A 119 12.04 8.98 -3.72
CA LEU A 119 11.33 9.82 -2.77
C LEU A 119 10.54 10.93 -3.48
N GLU A 120 11.13 11.55 -4.51
CA GLU A 120 10.43 12.55 -5.33
C GLU A 120 9.22 11.90 -6.03
N GLN A 121 9.39 10.75 -6.66
CA GLN A 121 8.31 9.99 -7.29
C GLN A 121 7.19 9.63 -6.30
N TYR A 122 7.54 9.21 -5.08
CA TYR A 122 6.56 8.96 -4.03
C TYR A 122 5.80 10.23 -3.67
N ARG A 123 6.50 11.35 -3.47
CA ARG A 123 5.87 12.64 -3.11
C ARG A 123 4.93 13.15 -4.20
N ASP A 124 5.28 12.95 -5.46
CA ASP A 124 4.43 13.30 -6.60
C ASP A 124 3.14 12.47 -6.63
N ASN A 125 3.22 11.22 -6.18
CA ASN A 125 2.10 10.29 -6.21
C ASN A 125 1.19 10.37 -4.98
N PHE A 126 1.76 10.56 -3.78
CA PHE A 126 1.07 10.38 -2.49
C PHE A 126 1.20 11.58 -1.55
N GLY A 127 2.02 12.57 -1.88
CA GLY A 127 2.33 13.70 -1.01
C GLY A 127 3.54 13.45 -0.11
N ALA A 128 3.67 14.24 0.95
CA ALA A 128 4.83 14.18 1.84
C ALA A 128 5.08 12.77 2.39
N ASP A 129 6.35 12.34 2.41
CA ASP A 129 6.78 11.05 2.91
C ASP A 129 6.98 11.02 4.45
N TYR A 130 6.97 12.18 5.09
CA TYR A 130 6.85 12.36 6.52
C TYR A 130 6.08 13.63 6.84
N TYR A 131 5.18 13.59 7.81
CA TYR A 131 4.34 14.74 8.19
C TYR A 131 3.64 14.48 9.51
N SER A 132 2.91 15.47 10.00
CA SER A 132 2.00 15.31 11.12
C SER A 132 0.66 15.94 10.83
N PHE A 133 -0.37 15.44 11.49
CA PHE A 133 -1.71 16.01 11.46
C PHE A 133 -2.38 15.88 12.84
N GLN A 134 -3.48 16.59 13.02
CA GLN A 134 -4.25 16.54 14.25
C GLN A 134 -5.68 16.13 13.99
N TYR A 135 -6.22 15.31 14.88
CA TYR A 135 -7.63 14.95 14.88
C TYR A 135 -8.11 14.67 16.32
N GLY A 136 -9.29 15.19 16.68
CA GLY A 136 -9.94 14.92 17.97
C GLY A 136 -9.10 15.29 19.21
N GLY A 137 -8.18 16.23 19.09
CA GLY A 137 -7.25 16.64 20.16
C GLY A 137 -6.01 15.77 20.28
N SER A 138 -5.81 14.79 19.39
CA SER A 138 -4.63 13.94 19.29
C SER A 138 -3.74 14.38 18.14
N SER A 139 -2.41 14.25 18.29
CA SER A 139 -1.43 14.46 17.23
C SER A 139 -0.98 13.13 16.65
N PHE A 140 -0.95 13.03 15.34
CA PHE A 140 -0.47 11.88 14.58
C PHE A 140 0.79 12.28 13.84
N ILE A 141 1.81 11.42 13.89
CA ILE A 141 3.09 11.62 13.22
C ILE A 141 3.31 10.45 12.26
N VAL A 142 3.47 10.79 10.99
CA VAL A 142 3.85 9.84 9.93
C VAL A 142 5.36 9.96 9.74
N LEU A 143 6.05 8.84 9.83
CA LEU A 143 7.50 8.73 9.66
C LEU A 143 7.82 7.80 8.49
N ASN A 144 8.83 8.17 7.72
CA ASN A 144 9.41 7.31 6.70
C ASN A 144 10.57 6.51 7.33
N SER A 145 10.33 5.25 7.64
CA SER A 145 11.34 4.36 8.23
C SER A 145 12.35 3.79 7.22
N CYS A 146 12.19 4.09 5.93
CA CYS A 146 13.12 3.67 4.87
C CYS A 146 14.30 4.66 4.71
N VAL A 147 14.18 5.86 5.25
CA VAL A 147 15.30 6.83 5.33
C VAL A 147 15.93 6.69 6.71
N GLY A 148 17.15 6.16 6.75
CA GLY A 148 17.96 6.00 7.96
C GLY A 148 19.10 7.00 8.03
#